data_09f16db2367891333b78adb6607b0660
#
_entry.id   09f16db2367891333b78adb6607b0660
#
_cell.length_a   1.000
_cell.length_b   1.000
_cell.length_c   1.000
_cell.angle_alpha   90.00
_cell.angle_beta   90.00
_cell.angle_gamma   90.00
#
_symmetry.space_group_name_H-M   'P 1'
#
loop_
_entity.id
_entity.type
_entity.pdbx_description
1 polymer ?
#
loop_
_entity_poly.entity_id
_entity_poly.type
_entity_poly.pdbx_seq_one_letter_code
_entity_poly.pdbx_strand_id
1 'polypeptide(L)'
;NETISYTYDANGNCTAMTDALGNTTRYAYDGQGRLVSATDANGGVTNYEYTTAGKLVKITDADGNVQTYEVNGNGFNTVESDWMGNLTRYTYDTQSNVTSVTDPLGNQTLYTYDDRGNLSTTTDANGHTTSYTYDASGRMISMTDANGNVWTYSYNNESQMTSVTDPTGG
;
A
#
# COMPACT_ATOMS: atom_id res chain seq x y z
N ASN A 1 6.53 35.58 15.09
CA ASN A 1 6.78 34.83 13.87
C ASN A 1 7.14 33.40 14.26
N GLU A 2 6.30 32.44 13.81
CA GLU A 2 6.63 31.05 13.95
C GLU A 2 7.68 30.71 12.88
N THR A 3 8.84 30.24 13.28
CA THR A 3 9.94 29.90 12.37
C THR A 3 10.27 28.43 12.54
N ILE A 4 10.28 27.67 11.45
CA ILE A 4 10.81 26.31 11.40
C ILE A 4 12.19 26.39 10.76
N SER A 5 13.19 25.76 11.34
CA SER A 5 14.55 25.70 10.81
C SER A 5 14.96 24.27 10.47
N TYR A 6 15.82 24.14 9.47
CA TYR A 6 16.33 22.85 8.99
C TYR A 6 17.84 22.91 8.89
N THR A 7 18.48 21.79 9.16
CA THR A 7 19.91 21.59 8.88
C THR A 7 20.09 20.42 7.93
N TYR A 8 21.17 20.46 7.14
CA TYR A 8 21.42 19.47 6.10
C TYR A 8 22.88 18.99 6.17
N ASP A 9 23.12 17.77 5.75
CA ASP A 9 24.48 17.25 5.53
C ASP A 9 25.05 17.71 4.17
N ALA A 10 26.29 17.29 3.87
CA ALA A 10 26.95 17.62 2.61
C ALA A 10 26.30 17.00 1.36
N ASN A 11 25.45 15.97 1.55
CA ASN A 11 24.72 15.29 0.48
C ASN A 11 23.32 15.89 0.26
N GLY A 12 22.92 16.87 1.09
CA GLY A 12 21.60 17.52 1.02
C GLY A 12 20.51 16.80 1.82
N ASN A 13 20.83 15.79 2.60
CA ASN A 13 19.86 15.15 3.48
C ASN A 13 19.57 16.04 4.70
N CYS A 14 18.29 16.21 5.06
CA CYS A 14 17.89 16.97 6.24
C CYS A 14 18.30 16.23 7.53
N THR A 15 19.23 16.76 8.28
CA THR A 15 19.76 16.14 9.51
C THR A 15 19.03 16.59 10.78
N ALA A 16 18.38 17.75 10.76
CA ALA A 16 17.49 18.18 11.83
C ALA A 16 16.43 19.16 11.35
N MET A 17 15.28 19.12 12.02
CA MET A 17 14.19 20.08 11.92
C MET A 17 13.89 20.61 13.33
N THR A 18 13.86 21.94 13.52
CA THR A 18 13.46 22.57 14.78
C THR A 18 12.20 23.41 14.55
N ASP A 19 11.15 23.13 15.32
CA ASP A 19 9.89 23.86 15.25
C ASP A 19 9.97 25.25 15.94
N ALA A 20 8.89 26.01 15.85
CA ALA A 20 8.80 27.35 16.43
C ALA A 20 8.85 27.36 17.97
N LEU A 21 8.65 26.22 18.62
CA LEU A 21 8.73 26.05 20.07
C LEU A 21 10.12 25.59 20.53
N GLY A 22 11.04 25.34 19.59
CA GLY A 22 12.39 24.87 19.84
C GLY A 22 12.54 23.35 19.95
N ASN A 23 11.45 22.56 19.67
CA ASN A 23 11.54 21.13 19.64
C ASN A 23 12.33 20.69 18.41
N THR A 24 13.32 19.85 18.60
CA THR A 24 14.20 19.43 17.49
C THR A 24 14.08 17.93 17.25
N THR A 25 13.69 17.57 16.02
CA THR A 25 13.79 16.20 15.50
C THR A 25 15.07 16.04 14.69
N ARG A 26 15.81 14.96 14.91
CA ARG A 26 17.08 14.66 14.23
C ARG A 26 16.94 13.41 13.38
N TYR A 27 17.62 13.40 12.25
CA TYR A 27 17.58 12.32 11.28
C TYR A 27 18.98 11.83 10.93
N ALA A 28 19.17 10.53 10.86
CA ALA A 28 20.41 9.92 10.39
C ALA A 28 20.15 9.08 9.14
N TYR A 29 21.15 9.06 8.26
CA TYR A 29 21.07 8.39 6.96
C TYR A 29 22.25 7.44 6.78
N ASP A 30 22.05 6.39 6.01
CA ASP A 30 23.15 5.51 5.59
C ASP A 30 23.92 6.11 4.41
N GLY A 31 24.96 5.39 3.97
CA GLY A 31 25.82 5.81 2.85
C GLY A 31 25.10 5.88 1.49
N GLN A 32 23.83 5.45 1.42
CA GLN A 32 22.98 5.50 0.23
C GLN A 32 21.91 6.61 0.33
N GLY A 33 21.94 7.40 1.40
CA GLY A 33 20.96 8.48 1.66
C GLY A 33 19.60 7.99 2.16
N ARG A 34 19.51 6.75 2.66
CA ARG A 34 18.26 6.23 3.23
C ARG A 34 18.19 6.55 4.72
N LEU A 35 17.01 6.98 5.20
CA LEU A 35 16.79 7.29 6.62
C LEU A 35 16.95 6.02 7.46
N VAL A 36 17.91 5.98 8.37
CA VAL A 36 18.13 4.83 9.27
C VAL A 36 17.68 5.11 10.71
N SER A 37 17.56 6.37 11.12
CA SER A 37 16.92 6.72 12.39
C SER A 37 16.35 8.13 12.39
N ALA A 38 15.28 8.30 13.18
CA ALA A 38 14.72 9.59 13.55
C ALA A 38 14.65 9.68 15.08
N THR A 39 15.18 10.78 15.66
CA THR A 39 15.12 11.05 17.10
C THR A 39 14.22 12.25 17.32
N ASP A 40 13.15 12.09 18.08
CA ASP A 40 12.24 13.16 18.41
C ASP A 40 12.82 14.12 19.48
N ALA A 41 12.10 15.19 19.79
CA ALA A 41 12.55 16.21 20.75
C ALA A 41 12.65 15.69 22.20
N ASN A 42 12.00 14.58 22.53
CA ASN A 42 12.03 13.94 23.85
C ASN A 42 13.14 12.88 23.95
N GLY A 43 13.86 12.63 22.85
CA GLY A 43 14.91 11.63 22.77
C GLY A 43 14.40 10.24 22.34
N GLY A 44 13.12 10.10 21.97
CA GLY A 44 12.57 8.87 21.42
C GLY A 44 13.19 8.58 20.06
N VAL A 45 13.68 7.35 19.84
CA VAL A 45 14.36 6.96 18.60
C VAL A 45 13.54 5.93 17.84
N THR A 46 13.21 6.26 16.58
CA THR A 46 12.65 5.33 15.61
C THR A 46 13.75 4.88 14.65
N ASN A 47 13.93 3.59 14.47
CA ASN A 47 14.94 2.99 13.59
C ASN A 47 14.30 2.32 12.37
N TYR A 48 15.02 2.36 11.25
CA TYR A 48 14.58 1.82 9.96
C TYR A 48 15.66 0.88 9.40
N GLU A 49 15.25 -0.32 8.99
CA GLU A 49 16.16 -1.31 8.40
C GLU A 49 15.72 -1.63 6.96
N TYR A 50 16.70 -1.84 6.09
CA TYR A 50 16.47 -2.05 4.67
C TYR A 50 17.17 -3.30 4.14
N THR A 51 16.63 -3.90 3.10
CA THR A 51 17.37 -4.91 2.31
C THR A 51 18.55 -4.26 1.61
N THR A 52 19.47 -5.09 1.08
CA THR A 52 20.56 -4.62 0.21
C THR A 52 20.06 -3.93 -1.06
N ALA A 53 18.83 -4.29 -1.52
CA ALA A 53 18.16 -3.65 -2.66
C ALA A 53 17.43 -2.34 -2.30
N GLY A 54 17.51 -1.88 -1.04
CA GLY A 54 16.91 -0.61 -0.60
C GLY A 54 15.44 -0.66 -0.21
N LYS A 55 14.83 -1.83 -0.07
CA LYS A 55 13.46 -1.96 0.41
C LYS A 55 13.44 -1.94 1.93
N LEU A 56 12.53 -1.16 2.53
CA LEU A 56 12.29 -1.14 3.97
C LEU A 56 11.77 -2.53 4.41
N VAL A 57 12.36 -3.08 5.47
CA VAL A 57 11.99 -4.40 6.01
C VAL A 57 11.67 -4.37 7.51
N LYS A 58 12.04 -3.30 8.21
CA LYS A 58 11.73 -3.18 9.63
C LYS A 58 11.71 -1.73 10.09
N ILE A 59 10.74 -1.42 10.95
CA ILE A 59 10.70 -0.19 11.74
C ILE A 59 10.65 -0.61 13.20
N THR A 60 11.44 0.06 14.05
CA THR A 60 11.36 -0.08 15.51
C THR A 60 11.12 1.30 16.08
N ASP A 61 10.00 1.50 16.79
CA ASP A 61 9.67 2.77 17.41
C ASP A 61 10.46 3.01 18.72
N ALA A 62 10.24 4.17 19.35
CA ALA A 62 10.92 4.56 20.59
C ALA A 62 10.56 3.69 21.80
N ASP A 63 9.40 3.04 21.78
CA ASP A 63 8.93 2.13 22.83
C ASP A 63 9.40 0.69 22.61
N GLY A 64 10.08 0.42 21.48
CA GLY A 64 10.58 -0.89 21.09
C GLY A 64 9.56 -1.75 20.34
N ASN A 65 8.40 -1.19 19.98
CA ASN A 65 7.46 -1.92 19.11
C ASN A 65 8.06 -2.06 17.73
N VAL A 66 7.75 -3.17 17.07
CA VAL A 66 8.36 -3.54 15.78
C VAL A 66 7.29 -3.76 14.73
N GLN A 67 7.50 -3.17 13.56
CA GLN A 67 6.76 -3.46 12.35
C GLN A 67 7.73 -4.05 11.33
N THR A 68 7.35 -5.16 10.68
CA THR A 68 8.22 -5.87 9.74
C THR A 68 7.57 -6.05 8.37
N TYR A 69 8.42 -6.16 7.34
CA TYR A 69 8.01 -6.42 5.98
C TYR A 69 8.90 -7.51 5.39
N GLU A 70 8.31 -8.58 4.87
CA GLU A 70 9.01 -9.52 4.01
C GLU A 70 8.76 -9.15 2.55
N VAL A 71 9.78 -9.23 1.73
CA VAL A 71 9.67 -8.89 0.30
C VAL A 71 10.13 -10.06 -0.56
N ASN A 72 9.46 -10.25 -1.70
CA ASN A 72 9.89 -11.24 -2.70
C ASN A 72 11.08 -10.72 -3.53
N GLY A 73 11.59 -11.55 -4.43
CA GLY A 73 12.71 -11.20 -5.32
C GLY A 73 12.46 -10.00 -6.23
N ASN A 74 11.20 -9.63 -6.46
CA ASN A 74 10.79 -8.46 -7.24
C ASN A 74 10.60 -7.20 -6.36
N GLY A 75 10.76 -7.32 -5.03
CA GLY A 75 10.63 -6.23 -4.08
C GLY A 75 9.19 -5.88 -3.68
N PHE A 76 8.22 -6.77 -3.89
CA PHE A 76 6.85 -6.63 -3.39
C PHE A 76 6.71 -7.25 -2.01
N ASN A 77 5.94 -6.61 -1.11
CA ASN A 77 5.67 -7.13 0.22
C ASN A 77 4.89 -8.45 0.12
N THR A 78 5.40 -9.51 0.73
CA THR A 78 4.73 -10.81 0.85
C THR A 78 4.13 -11.02 2.23
N VAL A 79 4.71 -10.38 3.24
CA VAL A 79 4.19 -10.33 4.60
C VAL A 79 4.45 -8.93 5.15
N GLU A 80 3.48 -8.41 5.89
CA GLU A 80 3.69 -7.22 6.73
C GLU A 80 3.09 -7.45 8.11
N SER A 81 3.76 -6.95 9.15
CA SER A 81 3.20 -6.91 10.50
C SER A 81 2.71 -5.50 10.83
N ASP A 82 1.67 -5.40 11.66
CA ASP A 82 1.39 -4.17 12.38
C ASP A 82 2.28 -4.06 13.65
N TRP A 83 2.10 -2.97 14.41
CA TRP A 83 2.82 -2.73 15.66
C TRP A 83 2.48 -3.72 16.79
N MET A 84 1.41 -4.48 16.66
CA MET A 84 1.01 -5.55 17.59
C MET A 84 1.50 -6.94 17.16
N GLY A 85 2.18 -7.02 16.02
CA GLY A 85 2.69 -8.26 15.44
C GLY A 85 1.64 -9.06 14.66
N ASN A 86 0.47 -8.50 14.38
CA ASN A 86 -0.52 -9.14 13.52
C ASN A 86 -0.03 -9.13 12.07
N LEU A 87 -0.15 -10.26 11.37
CA LEU A 87 0.43 -10.44 10.04
C LEU A 87 -0.63 -10.40 8.94
N THR A 88 -0.40 -9.55 7.93
CA THR A 88 -1.10 -9.61 6.64
C THR A 88 -0.17 -10.22 5.59
N ARG A 89 -0.68 -11.13 4.77
CA ARG A 89 0.09 -11.86 3.76
C ARG A 89 -0.46 -11.59 2.37
N TYR A 90 0.46 -11.50 1.39
CA TYR A 90 0.14 -11.21 0.00
C TYR A 90 0.77 -12.26 -0.92
N THR A 91 0.05 -12.65 -1.96
CA THR A 91 0.60 -13.41 -3.07
C THR A 91 0.40 -12.65 -4.38
N TYR A 92 1.25 -12.96 -5.36
CA TYR A 92 1.30 -12.25 -6.64
C TYR A 92 1.37 -13.25 -7.80
N ASP A 93 0.82 -12.87 -8.95
CA ASP A 93 1.04 -13.56 -10.21
C ASP A 93 2.40 -13.16 -10.84
N THR A 94 2.69 -13.72 -12.00
CA THR A 94 3.91 -13.44 -12.76
C THR A 94 3.96 -12.03 -13.36
N GLN A 95 2.80 -11.34 -13.42
CA GLN A 95 2.66 -9.96 -13.89
C GLN A 95 2.71 -8.96 -12.73
N SER A 96 2.92 -9.46 -11.49
CA SER A 96 2.99 -8.67 -10.25
C SER A 96 1.63 -8.12 -9.76
N ASN A 97 0.53 -8.66 -10.21
CA ASN A 97 -0.79 -8.38 -9.65
C ASN A 97 -0.99 -9.18 -8.36
N VAL A 98 -1.63 -8.60 -7.35
CA VAL A 98 -1.97 -9.28 -6.09
C VAL A 98 -3.03 -10.36 -6.36
N THR A 99 -2.71 -11.62 -6.10
CA THR A 99 -3.65 -12.74 -6.27
C THR A 99 -4.37 -13.15 -5.00
N SER A 100 -3.78 -12.86 -3.84
CA SER A 100 -4.47 -13.00 -2.56
C SER A 100 -3.98 -12.02 -1.50
N VAL A 101 -4.89 -11.69 -0.58
CA VAL A 101 -4.59 -11.02 0.68
C VAL A 101 -5.16 -11.89 1.80
N THR A 102 -4.34 -12.25 2.78
CA THR A 102 -4.78 -12.96 3.98
C THR A 102 -4.59 -12.04 5.19
N ASP A 103 -5.67 -11.74 5.87
CA ASP A 103 -5.66 -10.90 7.06
C ASP A 103 -5.08 -11.63 8.29
N PRO A 104 -4.84 -10.94 9.42
CA PRO A 104 -4.32 -11.56 10.64
C PRO A 104 -5.21 -12.63 11.26
N LEU A 105 -6.51 -12.65 10.94
CA LEU A 105 -7.46 -13.64 11.41
C LEU A 105 -7.52 -14.88 10.51
N GLY A 106 -6.77 -14.86 9.39
CA GLY A 106 -6.74 -15.93 8.40
C GLY A 106 -7.83 -15.84 7.33
N ASN A 107 -8.62 -14.76 7.31
CA ASN A 107 -9.57 -14.54 6.24
C ASN A 107 -8.81 -14.21 4.95
N GLN A 108 -9.14 -14.91 3.88
CA GLN A 108 -8.46 -14.72 2.60
C GLN A 108 -9.41 -14.08 1.58
N THR A 109 -8.95 -13.03 0.92
CA THR A 109 -9.57 -12.46 -0.27
C THR A 109 -8.73 -12.84 -1.49
N LEU A 110 -9.37 -13.37 -2.53
CA LEU A 110 -8.72 -13.78 -3.77
C LEU A 110 -9.04 -12.80 -4.89
N TYR A 111 -8.08 -12.61 -5.79
CA TYR A 111 -8.20 -11.73 -6.95
C TYR A 111 -7.76 -12.48 -8.21
N THR A 112 -8.48 -12.30 -9.30
CA THR A 112 -8.06 -12.74 -10.62
C THR A 112 -8.08 -11.57 -11.59
N TYR A 113 -7.31 -11.69 -12.66
CA TYR A 113 -7.13 -10.62 -13.64
C TYR A 113 -7.31 -11.17 -15.06
N ASP A 114 -7.72 -10.31 -15.98
CA ASP A 114 -7.74 -10.63 -17.41
C ASP A 114 -6.31 -10.53 -18.02
N ASP A 115 -6.16 -10.90 -19.28
CA ASP A 115 -4.87 -10.88 -19.98
C ASP A 115 -4.25 -9.46 -20.11
N ARG A 116 -5.00 -8.42 -19.79
CA ARG A 116 -4.55 -7.02 -19.81
C ARG A 116 -4.21 -6.49 -18.41
N GLY A 117 -4.40 -7.31 -17.38
CA GLY A 117 -4.17 -6.95 -15.97
C GLY A 117 -5.34 -6.20 -15.32
N ASN A 118 -6.53 -6.16 -15.95
CA ASN A 118 -7.71 -5.62 -15.27
C ASN A 118 -8.27 -6.66 -14.29
N LEU A 119 -8.73 -6.22 -13.12
CA LEU A 119 -9.32 -7.10 -12.10
C LEU A 119 -10.57 -7.79 -12.63
N SER A 120 -10.54 -9.12 -12.75
CA SER A 120 -11.62 -9.95 -13.31
C SER A 120 -12.60 -10.41 -12.24
N THR A 121 -12.07 -10.85 -11.08
CA THR A 121 -12.90 -11.27 -9.94
C THR A 121 -12.27 -10.88 -8.61
N THR A 122 -13.15 -10.69 -7.62
CA THR A 122 -12.78 -10.64 -6.19
C THR A 122 -13.63 -11.67 -5.47
N THR A 123 -12.99 -12.57 -4.71
CA THR A 123 -13.70 -13.56 -3.88
C THR A 123 -13.34 -13.34 -2.42
N ASP A 124 -14.33 -13.11 -1.57
CA ASP A 124 -14.14 -12.92 -0.12
C ASP A 124 -13.89 -14.25 0.60
N ALA A 125 -13.59 -14.16 1.92
CA ALA A 125 -13.31 -15.32 2.76
C ALA A 125 -14.50 -16.28 2.93
N ASN A 126 -15.71 -15.85 2.60
CA ASN A 126 -16.92 -16.68 2.64
C ASN A 126 -17.22 -17.35 1.28
N GLY A 127 -16.40 -17.07 0.25
CA GLY A 127 -16.57 -17.59 -1.09
C GLY A 127 -17.51 -16.76 -1.97
N HIS A 128 -17.93 -15.58 -1.52
CA HIS A 128 -18.73 -14.68 -2.33
C HIS A 128 -17.86 -14.02 -3.39
N THR A 129 -18.23 -14.22 -4.66
CA THR A 129 -17.46 -13.69 -5.78
C THR A 129 -18.20 -12.55 -6.47
N THR A 130 -17.51 -11.43 -6.64
CA THR A 130 -17.90 -10.33 -7.52
C THR A 130 -17.04 -10.38 -8.77
N SER A 131 -17.64 -10.25 -9.95
CA SER A 131 -16.93 -10.25 -11.23
C SER A 131 -17.08 -8.93 -11.97
N TYR A 132 -16.07 -8.62 -12.79
CA TYR A 132 -15.96 -7.37 -13.52
C TYR A 132 -15.60 -7.65 -14.98
N THR A 133 -16.17 -6.89 -15.91
CA THR A 133 -15.80 -6.95 -17.32
C THR A 133 -15.44 -5.56 -17.84
N TYR A 134 -14.58 -5.53 -18.85
CA TYR A 134 -14.01 -4.30 -19.38
C TYR A 134 -14.11 -4.24 -20.88
N ASP A 135 -14.18 -3.03 -21.42
CA ASP A 135 -14.06 -2.80 -22.85
C ASP A 135 -12.60 -2.84 -23.33
N ALA A 136 -12.40 -2.63 -24.63
CA ALA A 136 -11.08 -2.65 -25.25
C ALA A 136 -10.13 -1.55 -24.73
N SER A 137 -10.68 -0.52 -24.11
CA SER A 137 -9.93 0.61 -23.52
C SER A 137 -9.65 0.43 -22.03
N GLY A 138 -10.04 -0.71 -21.42
CA GLY A 138 -9.87 -0.99 -20.00
C GLY A 138 -10.88 -0.29 -19.10
N ARG A 139 -12.00 0.22 -19.65
CA ARG A 139 -13.07 0.83 -18.85
C ARG A 139 -14.04 -0.26 -18.42
N MET A 140 -14.43 -0.30 -17.15
CA MET A 140 -15.35 -1.30 -16.62
C MET A 140 -16.75 -1.09 -17.24
N ILE A 141 -17.26 -2.11 -17.91
CA ILE A 141 -18.58 -2.09 -18.57
C ILE A 141 -19.63 -2.89 -17.81
N SER A 142 -19.21 -3.80 -16.90
CA SER A 142 -20.14 -4.55 -16.07
C SER A 142 -19.50 -4.96 -14.75
N MET A 143 -20.32 -5.03 -13.70
CA MET A 143 -20.02 -5.65 -12.41
C MET A 143 -21.17 -6.59 -12.07
N THR A 144 -20.86 -7.82 -11.65
CA THR A 144 -21.85 -8.79 -11.15
C THR A 144 -21.49 -9.17 -9.72
N ASP A 145 -22.40 -8.98 -8.77
CA ASP A 145 -22.18 -9.37 -7.37
C ASP A 145 -22.38 -10.88 -7.15
N ALA A 146 -22.10 -11.33 -5.92
CA ALA A 146 -22.23 -12.73 -5.53
C ALA A 146 -23.67 -13.28 -5.59
N ASN A 147 -24.68 -12.42 -5.64
CA ASN A 147 -26.09 -12.79 -5.78
C ASN A 147 -26.56 -12.84 -7.23
N GLY A 148 -25.67 -12.50 -8.17
CA GLY A 148 -25.98 -12.43 -9.60
C GLY A 148 -26.61 -11.10 -10.04
N ASN A 149 -26.62 -10.09 -9.17
CA ASN A 149 -27.07 -8.77 -9.56
C ASN A 149 -26.04 -8.09 -10.47
N VAL A 150 -26.50 -7.48 -11.57
CA VAL A 150 -25.62 -6.90 -12.58
C VAL A 150 -25.81 -5.40 -12.66
N TRP A 151 -24.70 -4.68 -12.61
CA TRP A 151 -24.60 -3.26 -12.95
C TRP A 151 -23.87 -3.13 -14.28
N THR A 152 -24.35 -2.24 -15.16
CA THR A 152 -23.68 -1.94 -16.42
C THR A 152 -23.36 -0.47 -16.54
N TYR A 153 -22.25 -0.16 -17.24
CA TYR A 153 -21.70 1.17 -17.36
C TYR A 153 -21.48 1.51 -18.83
N SER A 154 -21.90 2.71 -19.24
CA SER A 154 -21.66 3.20 -20.61
C SER A 154 -20.79 4.43 -20.59
N TYR A 155 -20.05 4.63 -21.68
CA TYR A 155 -19.08 5.72 -21.81
C TYR A 155 -19.19 6.38 -23.20
N ASN A 156 -18.90 7.67 -23.26
CA ASN A 156 -18.74 8.37 -24.54
C ASN A 156 -17.32 8.16 -25.11
N ASN A 157 -17.07 8.74 -26.29
CA ASN A 157 -15.78 8.66 -26.97
C ASN A 157 -14.62 9.36 -26.20
N GLU A 158 -14.95 10.23 -25.26
CA GLU A 158 -14.00 10.96 -24.40
C GLU A 158 -13.72 10.21 -23.09
N SER A 159 -14.20 8.94 -22.97
CA SER A 159 -14.10 8.08 -21.78
C SER A 159 -14.83 8.62 -20.54
N GLN A 160 -15.78 9.52 -20.72
CA GLN A 160 -16.67 9.98 -19.64
C GLN A 160 -17.82 8.99 -19.52
N MET A 161 -18.15 8.60 -18.27
CA MET A 161 -19.30 7.73 -18.00
C MET A 161 -20.60 8.48 -18.33
N THR A 162 -21.44 7.85 -19.16
CA THR A 162 -22.72 8.44 -19.62
C THR A 162 -23.92 7.83 -18.94
N SER A 163 -23.84 6.58 -18.51
CA SER A 163 -24.91 5.93 -17.76
C SER A 163 -24.40 4.82 -16.84
N VAL A 164 -25.14 4.59 -15.79
CA VAL A 164 -25.09 3.38 -14.96
C VAL A 164 -26.50 2.80 -14.95
N THR A 165 -26.64 1.51 -15.22
CA THR A 165 -27.90 0.78 -15.04
C THR A 165 -27.72 -0.17 -13.87
N ASP A 166 -28.60 -0.09 -12.89
CA ASP A 166 -28.60 -0.99 -11.74
C ASP A 166 -29.33 -2.30 -12.04
N PRO A 167 -29.29 -3.32 -11.14
CA PRO A 167 -29.94 -4.60 -11.36
C PRO A 167 -31.46 -4.54 -11.52
N THR A 168 -32.10 -3.42 -11.14
CA THR A 168 -33.55 -3.21 -11.28
C THR A 168 -33.92 -2.55 -12.59
N GLY A 169 -32.90 -2.11 -13.37
CA GLY A 169 -33.06 -1.49 -14.69
C GLY A 169 -33.30 0.02 -14.65
N GLY A 170 -32.96 0.67 -13.52
CA GLY A 170 -33.06 2.13 -13.33
C GLY A 170 -31.75 2.87 -13.60
#